data_c55240b09e6255aa798bddb245d470ac
#
_entry.id   c55240b09e6255aa798bddb245d470ac
#
_cell.length_a   1.000
_cell.length_b   1.000
_cell.length_c   1.000
_cell.angle_alpha   90.00
_cell.angle_beta   90.00
_cell.angle_gamma   90.00
#
_symmetry.space_group_name_H-M   'P 1'
#
loop_
_entity.id
_entity.type
_entity.pdbx_description
1 polymer ?
#
loop_
_entity_poly.entity_id
_entity_poly.type
_entity_poly.pdbx_seq_one_letter_code
_entity_poly.pdbx_strand_id
1 'polypeptide(L)'
;MSERRRPRWLAPATLLTGVVAFIWLMTEENSLWSVLSLGGAGAALGALHAQHAYALWSRFRRGLRAALIGGFIGGGTILAAVGLMFLKTATHAHLVGDYTLEQMLGMAARLPVWAAAGILLGTAISLFESR
;
A
#
# COMPACT_ATOMS: atom_id res chain seq x y z
N MET A 1 25.59 16.78 3.38
CA MET A 1 24.43 15.87 3.22
C MET A 1 23.19 16.75 3.14
N SER A 2 22.59 16.89 1.93
CA SER A 2 21.36 17.68 1.77
C SER A 2 20.21 16.89 2.39
N GLU A 3 19.66 17.36 3.50
CA GLU A 3 18.40 16.86 4.05
C GLU A 3 17.34 17.00 2.96
N ARG A 4 16.91 15.88 2.39
CA ARG A 4 15.76 15.89 1.48
C ARG A 4 14.53 16.29 2.30
N ARG A 5 14.15 17.54 2.22
CA ARG A 5 12.94 18.07 2.88
C ARG A 5 11.73 17.21 2.46
N ARG A 6 10.96 16.76 3.44
CA ARG A 6 9.70 16.05 3.20
C ARG A 6 8.78 16.93 2.35
N PRO A 7 8.16 16.40 1.29
CA PRO A 7 7.20 17.16 0.51
C PRO A 7 6.05 17.64 1.40
N ARG A 8 5.71 18.93 1.31
CA ARG A 8 4.66 19.52 2.15
C ARG A 8 3.28 18.88 1.98
N TRP A 9 3.03 18.28 0.83
CA TRP A 9 1.77 17.59 0.54
C TRP A 9 1.64 16.21 1.18
N LEU A 10 2.73 15.59 1.63
CA LEU A 10 2.73 14.20 2.12
C LEU A 10 1.91 14.04 3.40
N ALA A 11 2.03 14.98 4.35
CA ALA A 11 1.25 14.94 5.59
C ALA A 11 -0.27 15.10 5.35
N PRO A 12 -0.74 16.12 4.59
CA PRO A 12 -2.16 16.23 4.29
C PRO A 12 -2.69 15.07 3.46
N ALA A 13 -1.91 14.50 2.52
CA ALA A 13 -2.31 13.32 1.77
C ALA A 13 -2.50 12.09 2.67
N THR A 14 -1.59 11.88 3.63
CA THR A 14 -1.70 10.80 4.62
C THR A 14 -2.95 10.98 5.50
N LEU A 15 -3.18 12.20 5.99
CA LEU A 15 -4.36 12.51 6.79
C LEU A 15 -5.65 12.26 5.99
N LEU A 16 -5.72 12.77 4.75
CA LEU A 16 -6.88 12.57 3.87
C LEU A 16 -7.15 11.08 3.62
N THR A 17 -6.12 10.30 3.30
CA THR A 17 -6.26 8.85 3.10
C THR A 17 -6.74 8.16 4.36
N GLY A 18 -6.24 8.55 5.53
CA GLY A 18 -6.70 8.03 6.83
C GLY A 18 -8.18 8.36 7.10
N VAL A 19 -8.60 9.60 6.83
CA VAL A 19 -10.01 10.02 6.97
C VAL A 19 -10.90 9.25 6.01
N VAL A 20 -10.50 9.11 4.75
CA VAL A 20 -11.27 8.34 3.75
C VAL A 20 -11.37 6.87 4.16
N ALA A 21 -10.29 6.26 4.62
CA ALA A 21 -10.30 4.89 5.12
C ALA A 21 -11.20 4.73 6.34
N PHE A 22 -11.17 5.69 7.27
CA PHE A 22 -12.04 5.69 8.44
C PHE A 22 -13.52 5.80 8.07
N ILE A 23 -13.87 6.74 7.16
CA ILE A 23 -15.24 6.87 6.66
C ILE A 23 -15.68 5.58 5.98
N TRP A 24 -14.82 5.00 5.12
CA TRP A 24 -15.12 3.74 4.44
C TRP A 24 -15.36 2.58 5.42
N LEU A 25 -14.59 2.52 6.52
CA LEU A 25 -14.82 1.53 7.58
C LEU A 25 -16.21 1.64 8.21
N MET A 26 -16.81 2.84 8.23
CA MET A 26 -18.14 3.09 8.81
C MET A 26 -19.29 2.85 7.79
N THR A 27 -18.97 2.64 6.50
CA THR A 27 -19.98 2.36 5.48
C THR A 27 -20.26 0.85 5.38
N GLU A 28 -21.40 0.47 4.81
CA GLU A 28 -21.73 -0.93 4.51
C GLU A 28 -21.12 -1.42 3.17
N GLU A 29 -20.36 -0.55 2.50
CA GLU A 29 -19.70 -0.87 1.23
C GLU A 29 -18.56 -1.88 1.46
N ASN A 30 -18.60 -3.01 0.75
CA ASN A 30 -17.65 -4.13 0.90
C ASN A 30 -16.98 -4.53 -0.42
N SER A 31 -16.86 -3.61 -1.38
CA SER A 31 -16.20 -3.84 -2.66
C SER A 31 -14.71 -4.14 -2.48
N LEU A 32 -14.21 -5.18 -3.17
CA LEU A 32 -12.79 -5.49 -3.22
C LEU A 32 -11.97 -4.37 -3.87
N TRP A 33 -12.56 -3.59 -4.78
CA TRP A 33 -11.89 -2.45 -5.41
C TRP A 33 -11.61 -1.32 -4.42
N SER A 34 -12.55 -1.03 -3.53
CA SER A 34 -12.35 -0.02 -2.47
C SER A 34 -11.22 -0.43 -1.54
N VAL A 35 -11.21 -1.70 -1.11
CA VAL A 35 -10.15 -2.26 -0.26
C VAL A 35 -8.78 -2.17 -0.94
N LEU A 36 -8.68 -2.57 -2.21
CA LEU A 36 -7.43 -2.51 -2.97
C LEU A 36 -6.96 -1.08 -3.21
N SER A 37 -7.90 -0.15 -3.50
CA SER A 37 -7.57 1.26 -3.70
C SER A 37 -7.03 1.91 -2.43
N LEU A 38 -7.70 1.68 -1.29
CA LEU A 38 -7.25 2.18 0.01
C LEU A 38 -5.93 1.53 0.45
N GLY A 39 -5.80 0.22 0.26
CA GLY A 39 -4.57 -0.52 0.54
C GLY A 39 -3.40 -0.02 -0.31
N GLY A 40 -3.65 0.22 -1.60
CA GLY A 40 -2.64 0.75 -2.53
C GLY A 40 -2.21 2.18 -2.17
N ALA A 41 -3.16 3.06 -1.86
CA ALA A 41 -2.86 4.42 -1.39
C ALA A 41 -2.03 4.39 -0.11
N GLY A 42 -2.41 3.56 0.87
CA GLY A 42 -1.68 3.39 2.12
C GLY A 42 -0.26 2.86 1.90
N ALA A 43 -0.09 1.84 1.06
CA ALA A 43 1.21 1.28 0.73
C ALA A 43 2.12 2.29 0.00
N ALA A 44 1.58 3.06 -0.95
CA ALA A 44 2.32 4.10 -1.66
C ALA A 44 2.76 5.22 -0.72
N LEU A 45 1.87 5.71 0.14
CA LEU A 45 2.21 6.71 1.17
C LEU A 45 3.24 6.17 2.15
N GLY A 46 3.10 4.91 2.60
CA GLY A 46 4.08 4.24 3.45
C GLY A 46 5.46 4.18 2.80
N ALA A 47 5.54 3.82 1.51
CA ALA A 47 6.79 3.81 0.75
C ALA A 47 7.41 5.21 0.66
N LEU A 48 6.61 6.25 0.42
CA LEU A 48 7.07 7.64 0.39
C LEU A 48 7.60 8.10 1.75
N HIS A 49 6.88 7.78 2.84
CA HIS A 49 7.36 8.07 4.18
C HIS A 49 8.67 7.34 4.49
N ALA A 50 8.77 6.06 4.14
CA ALA A 50 9.98 5.27 4.33
C ALA A 50 11.17 5.82 3.55
N GLN A 51 10.97 6.32 2.33
CA GLN A 51 12.01 6.97 1.53
C GLN A 51 12.58 8.24 2.20
N HIS A 52 11.74 8.97 2.94
CA HIS A 52 12.17 10.20 3.62
C HIS A 52 12.70 9.94 5.04
N ALA A 53 12.19 8.91 5.73
CA ALA A 53 12.57 8.61 7.11
C ALA A 53 13.88 7.81 7.19
N TYR A 54 14.09 6.89 6.23
CA TYR A 54 15.22 5.95 6.28
C TYR A 54 16.15 6.15 5.10
N ALA A 55 17.39 6.54 5.36
CA ALA A 55 18.46 6.59 4.35
C ALA A 55 18.83 5.20 3.77
N LEU A 56 18.18 4.13 4.24
CA LEU A 56 18.38 2.76 3.79
C LEU A 56 18.28 2.61 2.27
N TRP A 57 17.31 3.29 1.66
CA TRP A 57 17.08 3.23 0.23
C TRP A 57 18.18 3.92 -0.60
N SER A 58 18.93 4.86 -0.02
CA SER A 58 20.02 5.55 -0.71
C SER A 58 21.25 4.66 -0.95
N ARG A 59 21.37 3.56 -0.20
CA ARG A 59 22.49 2.61 -0.31
C ARG A 59 22.37 1.66 -1.50
N PHE A 60 21.18 1.53 -2.07
CA PHE A 60 20.94 0.61 -3.20
C PHE A 60 21.16 1.30 -4.54
N ARG A 61 21.66 0.53 -5.53
CA ARG A 61 21.72 0.98 -6.94
C ARG A 61 20.31 1.35 -7.40
N ARG A 62 20.18 2.34 -8.29
CA ARG A 62 18.90 2.92 -8.73
C ARG A 62 17.86 1.83 -9.10
N GLY A 63 18.23 0.86 -9.96
CA GLY A 63 17.33 -0.20 -10.41
C GLY A 63 16.84 -1.09 -9.25
N LEU A 64 17.76 -1.54 -8.37
CA LEU A 64 17.40 -2.35 -7.21
C LEU A 64 16.48 -1.58 -6.24
N ARG A 65 16.77 -0.30 -6.02
CA ARG A 65 15.91 0.56 -5.20
C ARG A 65 14.50 0.66 -5.78
N ALA A 66 14.37 0.90 -7.09
CA ALA A 66 13.07 0.98 -7.75
C ALA A 66 12.30 -0.34 -7.68
N ALA A 67 12.99 -1.48 -7.87
CA ALA A 67 12.43 -2.81 -7.71
C ALA A 67 11.91 -3.05 -6.29
N LEU A 68 12.71 -2.72 -5.26
CA LEU A 68 12.33 -2.90 -3.86
C LEU A 68 11.14 -2.01 -3.46
N ILE A 69 11.12 -0.75 -3.91
CA ILE A 69 9.99 0.16 -3.67
C ILE A 69 8.73 -0.36 -4.35
N GLY A 70 8.84 -0.79 -5.61
CA GLY A 70 7.72 -1.38 -6.34
C GLY A 70 7.18 -2.63 -5.66
N GLY A 71 8.07 -3.54 -5.24
CA GLY A 71 7.69 -4.74 -4.49
C GLY A 71 7.02 -4.42 -3.15
N PHE A 72 7.53 -3.42 -2.43
CA PHE A 72 6.93 -2.94 -1.20
C PHE A 72 5.52 -2.37 -1.42
N ILE A 73 5.32 -1.58 -2.49
CA ILE A 73 4.00 -1.04 -2.83
C ILE A 73 3.06 -2.17 -3.24
N GLY A 74 3.48 -3.07 -4.14
CA GLY A 74 2.65 -4.18 -4.59
C GLY A 74 2.26 -5.14 -3.45
N GLY A 75 3.23 -5.66 -2.72
CA GLY A 75 2.98 -6.54 -1.57
C GLY A 75 2.25 -5.82 -0.43
N GLY A 76 2.65 -4.59 -0.14
CA GLY A 76 2.03 -3.74 0.88
C GLY A 76 0.56 -3.44 0.59
N THR A 77 0.18 -3.30 -0.68
CA THR A 77 -1.23 -3.15 -1.10
C THR A 77 -2.07 -4.33 -0.62
N ILE A 78 -1.61 -5.56 -0.84
CA ILE A 78 -2.32 -6.76 -0.42
C ILE A 78 -2.38 -6.89 1.10
N LEU A 79 -1.26 -6.65 1.79
CA LEU A 79 -1.23 -6.70 3.25
C LEU A 79 -2.16 -5.66 3.88
N ALA A 80 -2.15 -4.43 3.37
CA ALA A 80 -3.06 -3.38 3.82
C ALA A 80 -4.52 -3.72 3.51
N ALA A 81 -4.81 -4.28 2.33
CA ALA A 81 -6.14 -4.72 1.95
C ALA A 81 -6.67 -5.78 2.91
N VAL A 82 -5.89 -6.84 3.19
CA VAL A 82 -6.28 -7.89 4.14
C VAL A 82 -6.49 -7.31 5.55
N GLY A 83 -5.60 -6.41 5.99
CA GLY A 83 -5.75 -5.71 7.26
C GLY A 83 -7.03 -4.88 7.35
N LEU A 84 -7.38 -4.15 6.27
CA LEU A 84 -8.63 -3.38 6.19
C LEU A 84 -9.87 -4.28 6.19
N MET A 85 -9.84 -5.42 5.47
CA MET A 85 -10.93 -6.40 5.48
C MET A 85 -11.14 -6.95 6.89
N PHE A 86 -10.06 -7.33 7.56
CA PHE A 86 -10.11 -7.82 8.93
C PHE A 86 -10.64 -6.75 9.89
N LEU A 87 -10.11 -5.52 9.81
CA LEU A 87 -10.52 -4.42 10.67
C LEU A 87 -12.00 -4.08 10.48
N LYS A 88 -12.48 -4.03 9.24
CA LYS A 88 -13.88 -3.77 8.94
C LYS A 88 -14.79 -4.84 9.52
N THR A 89 -14.47 -6.11 9.29
CA THR A 89 -15.23 -7.23 9.85
C THR A 89 -15.22 -7.22 11.39
N ALA A 90 -14.11 -6.81 12.02
CA ALA A 90 -14.01 -6.72 13.47
C ALA A 90 -14.76 -5.52 14.07
N THR A 91 -14.90 -4.42 13.34
CA THR A 91 -15.63 -3.22 13.80
C THR A 91 -17.13 -3.32 13.61
N HIS A 92 -17.59 -4.08 12.62
CA HIS A 92 -19.00 -4.38 12.43
C HIS A 92 -19.35 -5.68 13.17
N ALA A 93 -19.84 -5.56 14.38
CA ALA A 93 -20.21 -6.69 15.25
C ALA A 93 -21.51 -7.40 14.80
N HIS A 94 -21.62 -7.71 13.50
CA HIS A 94 -22.75 -8.44 12.93
C HIS A 94 -22.53 -9.96 13.01
N LEU A 95 -23.63 -10.74 13.01
CA LEU A 95 -23.60 -12.22 12.96
C LEU A 95 -22.87 -12.74 11.71
N VAL A 96 -22.87 -11.96 10.62
CA VAL A 96 -22.16 -12.26 9.38
C VAL A 96 -21.15 -11.14 9.15
N GLY A 97 -19.85 -11.46 9.09
CA GLY A 97 -18.80 -10.47 8.83
C GLY A 97 -18.89 -9.90 7.42
N ASP A 98 -18.46 -8.64 7.24
CA ASP A 98 -18.41 -7.96 5.93
C ASP A 98 -17.56 -8.73 4.92
N TYR A 99 -16.49 -9.37 5.40
CA TYR A 99 -15.63 -10.24 4.60
C TYR A 99 -15.49 -11.61 5.25
N THR A 100 -15.61 -12.66 4.44
CA THR A 100 -15.40 -14.03 4.90
C THR A 100 -13.91 -14.34 5.02
N LEU A 101 -13.55 -15.33 5.85
CA LEU A 101 -12.18 -15.80 5.95
C LEU A 101 -11.62 -16.27 4.59
N GLU A 102 -12.47 -16.91 3.77
CA GLU A 102 -12.09 -17.32 2.43
C GLU A 102 -11.70 -16.14 1.52
N GLN A 103 -12.47 -15.04 1.57
CA GLN A 103 -12.15 -13.82 0.84
C GLN A 103 -10.82 -13.20 1.30
N MET A 104 -10.58 -13.16 2.61
CA MET A 104 -9.32 -12.66 3.18
C MET A 104 -8.13 -13.54 2.77
N LEU A 105 -8.26 -14.86 2.85
CA LEU A 105 -7.22 -15.80 2.41
C LEU A 105 -7.00 -15.74 0.91
N GLY A 106 -8.06 -15.65 0.11
CA GLY A 106 -7.98 -15.47 -1.34
C GLY A 106 -7.28 -14.15 -1.72
N MET A 107 -7.49 -13.08 -0.96
CA MET A 107 -6.74 -11.83 -1.12
C MET A 107 -5.27 -12.01 -0.73
N ALA A 108 -4.98 -12.61 0.41
CA ALA A 108 -3.63 -12.85 0.88
C ALA A 108 -2.81 -13.73 -0.09
N ALA A 109 -3.42 -14.73 -0.72
CA ALA A 109 -2.80 -15.59 -1.71
C ALA A 109 -2.30 -14.83 -2.96
N ARG A 110 -2.80 -13.63 -3.23
CA ARG A 110 -2.35 -12.77 -4.33
C ARG A 110 -1.08 -11.99 -4.03
N LEU A 111 -0.59 -12.00 -2.78
CA LEU A 111 0.57 -11.24 -2.33
C LEU A 111 1.81 -11.46 -3.22
N PRO A 112 2.26 -12.69 -3.54
CA PRO A 112 3.46 -12.89 -4.36
C PRO A 112 3.31 -12.33 -5.78
N VAL A 113 2.13 -12.43 -6.38
CA VAL A 113 1.85 -11.91 -7.73
C VAL A 113 1.91 -10.38 -7.73
N TRP A 114 1.31 -9.72 -6.75
CA TRP A 114 1.31 -8.27 -6.64
C TRP A 114 2.70 -7.72 -6.30
N ALA A 115 3.45 -8.41 -5.43
CA ALA A 115 4.83 -8.04 -5.13
C ALA A 115 5.71 -8.16 -6.39
N ALA A 116 5.58 -9.26 -7.15
CA ALA A 116 6.31 -9.46 -8.41
C ALA A 116 5.93 -8.39 -9.46
N ALA A 117 4.64 -8.10 -9.63
CA ALA A 117 4.19 -7.04 -10.52
C ALA A 117 4.76 -5.67 -10.14
N GLY A 118 4.78 -5.35 -8.85
CA GLY A 118 5.39 -4.13 -8.32
C GLY A 118 6.89 -4.06 -8.61
N ILE A 119 7.64 -5.15 -8.41
CA ILE A 119 9.07 -5.25 -8.72
C ILE A 119 9.30 -4.98 -10.22
N LEU A 120 8.53 -5.62 -11.08
CA LEU A 120 8.64 -5.45 -12.54
C LEU A 120 8.36 -4.01 -12.96
N LEU A 121 7.28 -3.41 -12.45
CA LEU A 121 6.94 -2.01 -12.74
C LEU A 121 8.01 -1.04 -12.24
N GLY A 122 8.48 -1.20 -11.02
CA GLY A 122 9.55 -0.37 -10.47
C GLY A 122 10.84 -0.47 -11.29
N THR A 123 11.22 -1.67 -11.71
CA THR A 123 12.38 -1.89 -12.57
C THR A 123 12.19 -1.24 -13.93
N ALA A 124 11.03 -1.42 -14.57
CA ALA A 124 10.71 -0.83 -15.87
C ALA A 124 10.80 0.71 -15.82
N ILE A 125 10.20 1.35 -14.83
CA ILE A 125 10.27 2.82 -14.63
C ILE A 125 11.73 3.27 -14.53
N SER A 126 12.54 2.57 -13.74
CA SER A 126 13.98 2.89 -13.59
C SER A 126 14.76 2.81 -14.90
N LEU A 127 14.42 1.87 -15.78
CA LEU A 127 15.05 1.72 -17.09
C LEU A 127 14.64 2.85 -18.04
N PHE A 128 13.40 3.30 -18.01
CA PHE A 128 12.94 4.44 -18.83
C PHE A 128 13.59 5.76 -18.40
N GLU A 129 13.77 5.99 -17.11
CA GLU A 129 14.41 7.21 -16.58
C GLU A 129 15.94 7.25 -16.83
N SER A 130 16.55 6.14 -17.19
CA SER A 130 17.99 6.03 -17.45
C SER A 130 18.39 6.34 -18.90
N ARG A 131 17.44 6.54 -19.80
CA ARG A 131 17.65 6.92 -21.18
C ARG A 131 17.61 8.43 -21.38
#